data_1a9689fde29746337f79b72ac34f4be5
#
_entry.id   1a9689fde29746337f79b72ac34f4be5
#
_cell.length_a   1.000
_cell.length_b   1.000
_cell.length_c   1.000
_cell.angle_alpha   90.00
_cell.angle_beta   90.00
_cell.angle_gamma   90.00
#
_symmetry.space_group_name_H-M   'P 1'
#
loop_
_entity.id
_entity.type
_entity.pdbx_description
1 polymer ?
#
loop_
_entity_poly.entity_id
_entity_poly.type
_entity_poly.pdbx_seq_one_letter_code
_entity_poly.pdbx_strand_id
1 'polypeptide(L)'
;MCIRGGGETSASVEKSLHFYLGERYTKNKEFFKTSKEVVVNFFRATLEINPTMELVFYNKQEAPEKTQASSRTTFALLNIPAGSELVYKPNIEIKCTVFDSDNKVMYNGNKTTLSAIACKIEKRSVNGFERFVYPASEFPGETLWERRKRLEKS
;
A
#
# COMPACT_ATOMS: atom_id res chain seq x y z
N MET A 1 -1.20 11.55 16.02
CA MET A 1 -0.44 12.34 17.01
C MET A 1 1.01 12.34 16.57
N CYS A 2 1.62 13.45 16.42
CA CYS A 2 3.02 13.55 15.98
C CYS A 2 3.68 14.67 16.80
N ILE A 3 4.98 14.53 17.07
CA ILE A 3 5.79 15.61 17.69
C ILE A 3 6.59 16.29 16.59
N ARG A 4 6.46 17.61 16.48
CA ARG A 4 7.31 18.44 15.64
C ARG A 4 8.42 19.04 16.50
N GLY A 5 9.65 18.67 16.21
CA GLY A 5 10.88 19.23 16.80
C GLY A 5 12.04 18.84 15.91
N GLY A 6 13.17 19.59 15.97
CA GLY A 6 14.35 19.33 15.14
C GLY A 6 14.80 17.87 15.20
N GLY A 7 15.31 17.34 14.09
CA GLY A 7 15.44 15.91 13.76
C GLY A 7 16.04 14.95 14.80
N GLU A 8 16.77 15.41 15.81
CA GLU A 8 17.33 14.54 16.87
C GLU A 8 16.32 14.25 18.00
N THR A 9 15.37 15.17 18.25
CA THR A 9 14.42 15.07 19.35
C THR A 9 13.30 14.06 19.11
N SER A 10 12.86 13.88 17.87
CA SER A 10 11.79 12.95 17.51
C SER A 10 12.17 11.49 17.76
N ALA A 11 13.36 11.07 17.33
CA ALA A 11 13.86 9.71 17.54
C ALA A 11 14.12 9.38 19.03
N SER A 12 14.49 10.38 19.83
CA SER A 12 14.69 10.24 21.28
C SER A 12 13.35 10.01 21.99
N VAL A 13 12.31 10.77 21.62
CA VAL A 13 10.97 10.63 22.21
C VAL A 13 10.34 9.30 21.83
N GLU A 14 10.52 8.84 20.59
CA GLU A 14 10.04 7.52 20.14
C GLU A 14 10.68 6.41 20.98
N LYS A 15 12.01 6.43 21.16
CA LYS A 15 12.72 5.46 22.01
C LYS A 15 12.22 5.48 23.45
N SER A 16 11.97 6.65 24.02
CA SER A 16 11.44 6.80 25.36
C SER A 16 10.02 6.26 25.48
N LEU A 17 9.18 6.47 24.48
CA LEU A 17 7.84 5.90 24.41
C LEU A 17 7.88 4.36 24.34
N HIS A 18 8.77 3.80 23.51
CA HIS A 18 8.97 2.35 23.42
C HIS A 18 9.43 1.76 24.77
N PHE A 19 10.35 2.41 25.44
CA PHE A 19 10.81 2.02 26.78
C PHE A 19 9.68 2.09 27.83
N TYR A 20 8.91 3.19 27.84
CA TYR A 20 7.81 3.41 28.78
C TYR A 20 6.67 2.39 28.61
N LEU A 21 6.36 2.02 27.38
CA LEU A 21 5.30 1.05 27.07
C LEU A 21 5.76 -0.40 27.20
N GLY A 22 7.08 -0.67 27.27
CA GLY A 22 7.68 -1.97 27.58
C GLY A 22 7.04 -3.16 26.84
N GLU A 23 6.56 -4.15 27.62
CA GLU A 23 5.93 -5.38 27.10
C GLU A 23 4.62 -5.16 26.30
N ARG A 24 4.07 -3.93 26.30
CA ARG A 24 2.90 -3.55 25.50
C ARG A 24 3.25 -3.34 24.02
N TYR A 25 4.54 -3.39 23.68
CA TYR A 25 5.02 -3.32 22.32
C TYR A 25 4.89 -4.67 21.61
N THR A 26 4.20 -4.72 20.49
CA THR A 26 4.11 -5.90 19.65
C THR A 26 5.28 -5.91 18.65
N LYS A 27 6.22 -6.83 18.82
CA LYS A 27 7.36 -7.05 17.91
C LYS A 27 6.84 -7.17 16.46
N ASN A 28 7.38 -6.37 15.55
CA ASN A 28 7.01 -6.27 14.13
C ASN A 28 5.72 -5.48 13.79
N LYS A 29 5.11 -4.77 14.73
CA LYS A 29 4.02 -3.82 14.42
C LYS A 29 4.23 -2.57 15.24
N GLU A 30 4.23 -1.41 14.60
CA GLU A 30 4.32 -0.09 15.24
C GLU A 30 3.03 0.29 16.03
N PHE A 31 2.38 -0.71 16.64
CA PHE A 31 1.13 -0.54 17.37
C PHE A 31 1.29 -1.00 18.81
N PHE A 32 0.94 -0.13 19.74
CA PHE A 32 0.93 -0.45 21.17
C PHE A 32 -0.46 -0.93 21.59
N LYS A 33 -0.49 -2.03 22.35
CA LYS A 33 -1.71 -2.47 23.04
C LYS A 33 -1.90 -1.67 24.34
N THR A 34 -2.21 -0.37 24.20
CA THR A 34 -2.40 0.53 25.33
C THR A 34 -3.58 1.46 25.10
N SER A 35 -4.12 2.04 26.17
CA SER A 35 -5.20 3.00 26.06
C SER A 35 -4.67 4.35 25.52
N LYS A 36 -5.55 5.10 24.85
CA LYS A 36 -5.24 6.45 24.36
C LYS A 36 -4.76 7.38 25.47
N GLU A 37 -5.34 7.26 26.68
CA GLU A 37 -5.01 8.07 27.84
C GLU A 37 -3.55 7.89 28.28
N VAL A 38 -3.04 6.65 28.29
CA VAL A 38 -1.65 6.36 28.66
C VAL A 38 -0.68 7.03 27.70
N VAL A 39 -0.97 6.98 26.41
CA VAL A 39 -0.14 7.62 25.37
C VAL A 39 -0.19 9.15 25.51
N VAL A 40 -1.39 9.74 25.71
CA VAL A 40 -1.56 11.18 25.89
C VAL A 40 -0.81 11.67 27.12
N ASN A 41 -0.90 10.97 28.25
CA ASN A 41 -0.22 11.33 29.49
C ASN A 41 1.30 11.27 29.36
N PHE A 42 1.84 10.27 28.65
CA PHE A 42 3.26 10.20 28.32
C PHE A 42 3.71 11.45 27.55
N PHE A 43 2.98 11.85 26.52
CA PHE A 43 3.34 13.03 25.74
C PHE A 43 3.20 14.33 26.53
N ARG A 44 2.21 14.45 27.42
CA ARG A 44 2.09 15.63 28.33
C ARG A 44 3.29 15.73 29.26
N ALA A 45 3.68 14.64 29.91
CA ALA A 45 4.87 14.62 30.76
C ALA A 45 6.15 14.97 29.98
N THR A 46 6.26 14.51 28.73
CA THR A 46 7.40 14.85 27.85
C THR A 46 7.46 16.34 27.53
N LEU A 47 6.31 17.01 27.34
CA LEU A 47 6.23 18.46 27.12
C LEU A 47 6.60 19.27 28.34
N GLU A 48 6.25 18.83 29.56
CA GLU A 48 6.66 19.49 30.81
C GLU A 48 8.18 19.49 30.97
N ILE A 49 8.86 18.43 30.52
CA ILE A 49 10.32 18.31 30.55
C ILE A 49 10.99 19.12 29.41
N ASN A 50 10.32 19.19 28.25
CA ASN A 50 10.85 19.84 27.03
C ASN A 50 9.86 20.89 26.50
N PRO A 51 9.81 22.09 27.04
CA PRO A 51 8.82 23.12 26.66
C PRO A 51 8.98 23.67 25.25
N THR A 52 10.07 23.32 24.54
CA THR A 52 10.28 23.68 23.12
C THR A 52 9.56 22.74 22.14
N MET A 53 8.94 21.68 22.65
CA MET A 53 8.16 20.73 21.81
C MET A 53 6.70 21.13 21.75
N GLU A 54 6.08 20.95 20.62
CA GLU A 54 4.65 21.18 20.40
C GLU A 54 3.93 19.86 20.10
N LEU A 55 2.79 19.62 20.78
CA LEU A 55 1.90 18.50 20.50
C LEU A 55 0.89 18.88 19.42
N VAL A 56 1.01 18.29 18.26
CA VAL A 56 0.04 18.44 17.19
C VAL A 56 -0.89 17.23 17.15
N PHE A 57 -2.18 17.45 17.42
CA PHE A 57 -3.20 16.44 17.31
C PHE A 57 -3.79 16.47 15.90
N TYR A 58 -3.62 15.39 15.16
CA TYR A 58 -4.31 15.22 13.89
C TYR A 58 -5.66 14.54 14.14
N ASN A 59 -6.76 15.25 13.91
CA ASN A 59 -8.06 14.63 13.82
C ASN A 59 -8.10 13.73 12.57
N LYS A 60 -8.81 12.61 12.66
CA LYS A 60 -8.93 11.65 11.55
C LYS A 60 -9.53 12.29 10.29
N GLN A 61 -10.23 13.43 10.44
CA GLN A 61 -10.79 14.23 9.35
C GLN A 61 -9.81 15.23 8.73
N GLU A 62 -8.71 15.56 9.46
CA GLU A 62 -7.67 16.51 9.04
C GLU A 62 -6.30 15.84 8.87
N ALA A 63 -6.27 14.49 8.86
CA ALA A 63 -5.06 13.81 8.42
C ALA A 63 -4.71 14.40 7.04
N PRO A 64 -3.49 14.97 6.84
CA PRO A 64 -3.12 15.46 5.53
C PRO A 64 -3.44 14.33 4.56
N GLU A 65 -4.23 14.64 3.54
CA GLU A 65 -4.49 13.70 2.45
C GLU A 65 -3.14 13.08 2.15
N LYS A 66 -3.05 11.76 2.36
CA LYS A 66 -1.83 11.04 2.03
C LYS A 66 -1.50 11.47 0.63
N THR A 67 -0.46 12.30 0.50
CA THR A 67 0.08 12.74 -0.77
C THR A 67 0.04 11.53 -1.67
N GLN A 68 -0.93 11.51 -2.57
CA GLN A 68 -1.28 10.49 -3.53
C GLN A 68 -0.47 9.21 -3.35
N ALA A 69 -0.91 8.31 -2.46
CA ALA A 69 -0.57 6.92 -2.65
C ALA A 69 -0.91 6.67 -4.12
N SER A 70 0.10 6.45 -4.95
CA SER A 70 -0.04 6.23 -6.38
C SER A 70 -1.27 5.35 -6.55
N SER A 71 -2.35 5.89 -7.12
CA SER A 71 -3.67 5.25 -7.08
C SER A 71 -3.45 3.82 -7.54
N ARG A 72 -3.80 2.86 -6.68
CA ARG A 72 -3.59 1.44 -7.01
C ARG A 72 -4.17 1.21 -8.38
N THR A 73 -3.35 0.79 -9.31
CA THR A 73 -3.81 0.42 -10.65
C THR A 73 -4.90 -0.62 -10.51
N THR A 74 -6.09 -0.32 -10.99
CA THR A 74 -7.24 -1.25 -10.97
C THR A 74 -7.65 -1.57 -12.40
N PHE A 75 -8.35 -2.68 -12.62
CA PHE A 75 -8.87 -3.01 -13.94
C PHE A 75 -9.88 -1.96 -14.43
N ALA A 76 -10.63 -1.35 -13.51
CA ALA A 76 -11.53 -0.24 -13.83
C ALA A 76 -10.78 0.96 -14.43
N LEU A 77 -9.65 1.37 -13.84
CA LEU A 77 -8.80 2.47 -14.37
C LEU A 77 -8.19 2.14 -15.75
N LEU A 78 -8.01 0.86 -16.04
CA LEU A 78 -7.50 0.39 -17.33
C LEU A 78 -8.60 0.17 -18.37
N ASN A 79 -9.85 0.45 -18.04
CA ASN A 79 -11.02 0.16 -18.89
C ASN A 79 -11.06 -1.32 -19.33
N ILE A 80 -10.82 -2.24 -18.38
CA ILE A 80 -10.87 -3.68 -18.59
C ILE A 80 -12.07 -4.24 -17.81
N PRO A 81 -13.12 -4.70 -18.48
CA PRO A 81 -14.32 -5.21 -17.82
C PRO A 81 -14.06 -6.56 -17.16
N ALA A 82 -14.87 -6.88 -16.14
CA ALA A 82 -14.92 -8.22 -15.57
C ALA A 82 -15.30 -9.25 -16.67
N GLY A 83 -14.74 -10.44 -16.58
CA GLY A 83 -14.89 -11.48 -17.61
C GLY A 83 -13.87 -11.40 -18.75
N SER A 84 -13.06 -10.33 -18.84
CA SER A 84 -12.01 -10.22 -19.86
C SER A 84 -10.90 -11.25 -19.64
N GLU A 85 -10.39 -11.79 -20.73
CA GLU A 85 -9.21 -12.65 -20.71
C GLU A 85 -7.93 -11.80 -20.70
N LEU A 86 -7.00 -12.15 -19.83
CA LEU A 86 -5.64 -11.61 -19.79
C LEU A 86 -4.64 -12.72 -20.07
N VAL A 87 -3.60 -12.38 -20.81
CA VAL A 87 -2.58 -13.35 -21.26
C VAL A 87 -1.22 -12.95 -20.67
N TYR A 88 -0.48 -13.95 -20.19
CA TYR A 88 0.88 -13.75 -19.69
C TYR A 88 1.85 -13.56 -20.85
N LYS A 89 2.44 -12.38 -20.99
CA LYS A 89 3.28 -11.98 -22.14
C LYS A 89 4.44 -12.93 -22.44
N PRO A 90 5.18 -13.44 -21.43
CA PRO A 90 6.28 -14.38 -21.67
C PRO A 90 5.84 -15.78 -22.11
N ASN A 91 4.61 -16.19 -21.80
CA ASN A 91 4.03 -17.47 -22.23
C ASN A 91 2.53 -17.30 -22.45
N ILE A 92 2.13 -17.22 -23.71
CA ILE A 92 0.75 -16.97 -24.15
C ILE A 92 -0.24 -18.10 -23.81
N GLU A 93 0.24 -19.28 -23.43
CA GLU A 93 -0.62 -20.37 -22.96
C GLU A 93 -1.19 -20.09 -21.56
N ILE A 94 -0.54 -19.21 -20.80
CA ILE A 94 -0.97 -18.85 -19.46
C ILE A 94 -1.98 -17.71 -19.57
N LYS A 95 -3.22 -18.04 -19.28
CA LYS A 95 -4.37 -17.13 -19.36
C LYS A 95 -5.09 -17.07 -18.02
N CYS A 96 -5.66 -15.93 -17.72
CA CYS A 96 -6.56 -15.75 -16.57
C CYS A 96 -7.72 -14.83 -16.95
N THR A 97 -8.80 -14.91 -16.20
CA THR A 97 -10.01 -14.10 -16.44
C THR A 97 -10.16 -13.06 -15.34
N VAL A 98 -10.44 -11.83 -15.70
CA VAL A 98 -10.73 -10.75 -14.74
C VAL A 98 -12.00 -11.10 -13.95
N PHE A 99 -11.89 -11.17 -12.64
CA PHE A 99 -13.01 -11.51 -11.76
C PHE A 99 -13.77 -10.27 -11.29
N ASP A 100 -13.06 -9.25 -10.89
CA ASP A 100 -13.66 -7.99 -10.40
C ASP A 100 -12.83 -6.76 -10.83
N SER A 101 -13.37 -5.57 -10.57
CA SER A 101 -12.70 -4.29 -10.85
C SER A 101 -11.48 -4.03 -9.96
N ASP A 102 -11.32 -4.77 -8.85
CA ASP A 102 -10.33 -4.54 -7.80
C ASP A 102 -9.05 -5.38 -7.94
N ASN A 103 -8.69 -5.80 -9.15
CA ASN A 103 -7.47 -6.56 -9.46
C ASN A 103 -7.50 -8.05 -9.09
N LYS A 104 -8.68 -8.63 -8.92
CA LYS A 104 -8.81 -10.08 -8.77
C LYS A 104 -9.07 -10.75 -10.12
N VAL A 105 -8.39 -11.87 -10.30
CA VAL A 105 -8.52 -12.71 -11.49
C VAL A 105 -8.80 -14.16 -11.10
N MET A 106 -9.45 -14.89 -12.00
CA MET A 106 -9.61 -16.33 -11.88
C MET A 106 -8.50 -17.02 -12.68
N TYR A 107 -7.75 -17.87 -12.03
CA TYR A 107 -6.70 -18.67 -12.64
C TYR A 107 -6.76 -20.10 -12.10
N ASN A 108 -6.90 -21.07 -13.00
CA ASN A 108 -7.08 -22.49 -12.65
C ASN A 108 -8.18 -22.72 -11.60
N GLY A 109 -9.32 -22.03 -11.74
CA GLY A 109 -10.46 -22.14 -10.82
C GLY A 109 -10.28 -21.43 -9.48
N ASN A 110 -9.18 -20.74 -9.24
CA ASN A 110 -8.90 -20.04 -7.98
C ASN A 110 -8.89 -18.52 -8.18
N LYS A 111 -9.49 -17.80 -7.23
CA LYS A 111 -9.42 -16.34 -7.18
C LYS A 111 -8.06 -15.89 -6.66
N THR A 112 -7.34 -15.09 -7.45
CA THR A 112 -5.97 -14.65 -7.15
C THR A 112 -5.68 -13.25 -7.71
N THR A 113 -4.41 -12.84 -7.77
CA THR A 113 -3.95 -11.58 -8.38
C THR A 113 -2.90 -11.86 -9.46
N LEU A 114 -2.76 -10.93 -10.42
CA LEU A 114 -1.75 -11.05 -11.48
C LEU A 114 -0.33 -11.19 -10.91
N SER A 115 0.00 -10.44 -9.86
CA SER A 115 1.32 -10.53 -9.23
C SER A 115 1.55 -11.89 -8.58
N ALA A 116 0.53 -12.48 -7.94
CA ALA A 116 0.66 -13.81 -7.35
C ALA A 116 0.90 -14.89 -8.42
N ILE A 117 0.24 -14.81 -9.58
CA ILE A 117 0.47 -15.71 -10.70
C ILE A 117 1.91 -15.54 -11.23
N ALA A 118 2.31 -14.30 -11.53
CA ALA A 118 3.64 -13.99 -12.06
C ALA A 118 4.76 -14.41 -11.08
N CYS A 119 4.63 -14.12 -9.78
CA CYS A 119 5.60 -14.55 -8.77
C CYS A 119 5.72 -16.08 -8.69
N LYS A 120 4.61 -16.81 -8.80
CA LYS A 120 4.63 -18.28 -8.80
C LYS A 120 5.36 -18.85 -10.01
N ILE A 121 5.20 -18.24 -11.18
CA ILE A 121 5.83 -18.67 -12.43
C ILE A 121 7.32 -18.32 -12.43
N GLU A 122 7.66 -17.07 -12.14
CA GLU A 122 9.04 -16.56 -12.18
C GLU A 122 9.87 -16.89 -10.93
N LYS A 123 9.24 -17.44 -9.88
CA LYS A 123 9.88 -17.75 -8.58
C LYS A 123 10.60 -16.55 -7.93
N ARG A 124 10.16 -15.35 -8.24
CA ARG A 124 10.67 -14.08 -7.69
C ARG A 124 9.54 -13.06 -7.55
N SER A 125 9.77 -12.02 -6.78
CA SER A 125 8.83 -10.90 -6.66
C SER A 125 8.80 -10.08 -7.95
N VAL A 126 7.63 -10.03 -8.61
CA VAL A 126 7.41 -9.28 -9.85
C VAL A 126 6.06 -8.58 -9.84
N ASN A 127 5.99 -7.47 -10.55
CA ASN A 127 4.74 -6.75 -10.76
C ASN A 127 3.93 -7.44 -11.87
N GLY A 128 2.76 -8.01 -11.54
CA GLY A 128 1.91 -8.69 -12.50
C GLY A 128 1.46 -7.80 -13.65
N PHE A 129 1.22 -6.51 -13.42
CA PHE A 129 0.80 -5.58 -14.49
C PHE A 129 1.85 -5.39 -15.60
N GLU A 130 3.12 -5.66 -15.34
CA GLU A 130 4.20 -5.64 -16.33
C GLU A 130 4.31 -6.93 -17.14
N ARG A 131 3.62 -7.98 -16.71
CA ARG A 131 3.72 -9.33 -17.28
C ARG A 131 2.49 -9.77 -18.05
N PHE A 132 1.35 -9.14 -17.82
CA PHE A 132 0.11 -9.48 -18.47
C PHE A 132 -0.29 -8.45 -19.53
N VAL A 133 -0.90 -8.93 -20.60
CA VAL A 133 -1.47 -8.13 -21.69
C VAL A 133 -2.97 -8.38 -21.79
N TYR A 134 -3.70 -7.39 -22.29
CA TYR A 134 -5.11 -7.50 -22.63
C TYR A 134 -5.25 -7.66 -24.15
N PRO A 135 -5.56 -8.86 -24.67
CA PRO A 135 -5.56 -9.13 -26.11
C PRO A 135 -6.59 -8.30 -26.90
N ALA A 136 -7.72 -7.95 -26.27
CA ALA A 136 -8.75 -7.11 -26.89
C ALA A 136 -8.43 -5.61 -26.84
N SER A 137 -7.20 -5.22 -26.47
CA SER A 137 -6.73 -3.84 -26.55
C SER A 137 -6.53 -3.39 -28.01
N GLU A 138 -6.75 -2.11 -28.27
CA GLU A 138 -6.39 -1.46 -29.56
C GLU A 138 -4.88 -1.51 -29.85
N PHE A 139 -4.06 -1.74 -28.84
CA PHE A 139 -2.60 -1.86 -28.93
C PHE A 139 -2.16 -3.28 -28.59
N PRO A 140 -2.02 -4.16 -29.60
CA PRO A 140 -1.62 -5.54 -29.38
C PRO A 140 -0.25 -5.66 -28.73
N GLY A 141 -0.16 -6.48 -27.68
CA GLY A 141 1.10 -6.72 -26.95
C GLY A 141 1.49 -5.64 -25.93
N GLU A 142 0.67 -4.61 -25.76
CA GLU A 142 0.82 -3.62 -24.69
C GLU A 142 0.58 -4.30 -23.34
N THR A 143 1.51 -4.18 -22.40
CA THR A 143 1.31 -4.63 -21.03
C THR A 143 0.30 -3.73 -20.29
N LEU A 144 -0.32 -4.25 -19.25
CA LEU A 144 -1.26 -3.47 -18.44
C LEU A 144 -0.58 -2.23 -17.80
N TRP A 145 0.72 -2.32 -17.53
CA TRP A 145 1.51 -1.20 -17.04
C TRP A 145 1.73 -0.11 -18.10
N GLU A 146 2.05 -0.51 -19.32
CA GLU A 146 2.19 0.41 -20.46
C GLU A 146 0.85 1.08 -20.79
N ARG A 147 -0.25 0.32 -20.78
CA ARG A 147 -1.62 0.82 -20.93
C ARG A 147 -1.96 1.88 -19.89
N ARG A 148 -1.63 1.64 -18.63
CA ARG A 148 -1.79 2.63 -17.56
C ARG A 148 -1.07 3.94 -17.90
N LYS A 149 0.22 3.86 -18.22
CA LYS A 149 1.02 5.05 -18.56
C LYS A 149 0.45 5.82 -19.74
N ARG A 150 -0.13 5.14 -20.71
CA ARG A 150 -0.78 5.77 -21.86
C ARG A 150 -2.06 6.49 -21.45
N LEU A 151 -2.90 5.87 -20.65
CA LEU A 151 -4.16 6.47 -20.16
C LEU A 151 -3.94 7.65 -19.21
N GLU A 152 -2.84 7.66 -18.45
CA GLU A 152 -2.47 8.79 -17.58
C GLU A 152 -1.95 10.03 -18.39
N LYS A 153 -1.57 9.84 -19.63
CA LYS A 153 -1.06 10.93 -20.51
C LYS A 153 -2.13 11.48 -21.48
N SER A 154 -3.27 10.83 -21.56
CA SER A 154 -4.39 11.19 -22.44
C SER A 154 -5.36 12.13 -21.75
#